data_74e09a05838b5f5b814797ce00c5dfae
#
_entry.id   74e09a05838b5f5b814797ce00c5dfae
#
_cell.length_a   1.000
_cell.length_b   1.000
_cell.length_c   1.000
_cell.angle_alpha   90.00
_cell.angle_beta   90.00
_cell.angle_gamma   90.00
#
_symmetry.space_group_name_H-M   'P 1'
#
loop_
_entity.id
_entity.type
_entity.pdbx_description
1 polymer ?
#
loop_
_entity_poly.entity_id
_entity_poly.type
_entity_poly.pdbx_seq_one_letter_code
_entity_poly.pdbx_strand_id
1 'polypeptide(L)'
;MTEPAKKPPVRKSTLILISILFTLVVLEIGTRIWLSIIPEEESLQYSIYSYLSPDNQRYVRHHYLNYYPNPHFKRGKAHHNSLGYRNDEFPREKPEGVFRIAVLGGSTTYNIGINDNDKTFTAVMERELRDKYGYANVEVINAGVGGYNSWETLINLEFRVLDIDPDLVIEYEGTNDVHARFVDPASYKSDDSGRRKQWDPPPVPILEHSA
;
A
#
# COMPACT_ATOMS: atom_id res chain seq x y z
N MET A 1 -34.67 -62.60 13.46
CA MET A 1 -33.80 -61.82 12.59
C MET A 1 -34.53 -60.48 12.30
N THR A 2 -34.12 -59.43 12.93
CA THR A 2 -34.73 -58.08 12.71
C THR A 2 -34.01 -57.44 11.53
N GLU A 3 -34.74 -57.07 10.52
CA GLU A 3 -34.25 -56.39 9.33
C GLU A 3 -33.64 -55.02 9.71
N PRO A 4 -32.45 -54.65 9.22
CA PRO A 4 -31.83 -53.35 9.60
C PRO A 4 -32.69 -52.21 9.02
N ALA A 5 -33.05 -51.27 9.89
CA ALA A 5 -33.83 -50.08 9.52
C ALA A 5 -33.16 -49.30 8.39
N LYS A 6 -33.87 -49.11 7.27
CA LYS A 6 -33.42 -48.33 6.09
C LYS A 6 -33.21 -46.87 6.49
N LYS A 7 -31.97 -46.35 6.39
CA LYS A 7 -31.69 -44.95 6.64
C LYS A 7 -32.56 -44.03 5.76
N PRO A 8 -33.13 -42.97 6.31
CA PRO A 8 -33.96 -42.05 5.53
C PRO A 8 -33.12 -41.38 4.42
N PRO A 9 -33.73 -41.17 3.22
CA PRO A 9 -33.02 -40.51 2.12
C PRO A 9 -32.62 -39.07 2.49
N VAL A 10 -31.38 -38.67 2.16
CA VAL A 10 -30.90 -37.29 2.38
C VAL A 10 -31.74 -36.33 1.56
N ARG A 11 -32.22 -35.26 2.18
CA ARG A 11 -33.05 -34.25 1.48
C ARG A 11 -32.27 -33.60 0.35
N LYS A 12 -32.88 -33.36 -0.80
CA LYS A 12 -32.24 -32.71 -1.97
C LYS A 12 -31.61 -31.35 -1.61
N SER A 13 -32.28 -30.59 -0.71
CA SER A 13 -31.79 -29.32 -0.21
C SER A 13 -30.46 -29.47 0.58
N THR A 14 -30.31 -30.55 1.35
CA THR A 14 -29.09 -30.86 2.09
C THR A 14 -27.94 -31.18 1.12
N LEU A 15 -28.17 -31.93 0.07
CA LEU A 15 -27.18 -32.25 -0.96
C LEU A 15 -26.72 -30.97 -1.71
N ILE A 16 -27.66 -30.07 -2.03
CA ILE A 16 -27.34 -28.79 -2.67
C ILE A 16 -26.48 -27.97 -1.76
N LEU A 17 -26.80 -27.85 -0.46
CA LEU A 17 -26.02 -27.09 0.49
C LEU A 17 -24.61 -27.65 0.65
N ILE A 18 -24.47 -28.97 0.77
CA ILE A 18 -23.15 -29.65 0.83
C ILE A 18 -22.35 -29.39 -0.44
N SER A 19 -22.98 -29.44 -1.62
CA SER A 19 -22.30 -29.15 -2.88
C SER A 19 -21.79 -27.71 -2.96
N ILE A 20 -22.59 -26.73 -2.52
CA ILE A 20 -22.18 -25.31 -2.48
C ILE A 20 -21.01 -25.15 -1.53
N LEU A 21 -21.08 -25.67 -0.30
CA LEU A 21 -20.00 -25.59 0.67
C LEU A 21 -18.71 -26.26 0.16
N PHE A 22 -18.84 -27.42 -0.46
CA PHE A 22 -17.69 -28.10 -1.07
C PHE A 22 -17.06 -27.29 -2.17
N THR A 23 -17.87 -26.67 -3.05
CA THR A 23 -17.36 -25.80 -4.12
C THR A 23 -16.63 -24.59 -3.55
N LEU A 24 -17.17 -23.95 -2.51
CA LEU A 24 -16.52 -22.81 -1.86
C LEU A 24 -15.17 -23.21 -1.24
N VAL A 25 -15.09 -24.35 -0.58
CA VAL A 25 -13.84 -24.88 -0.01
C VAL A 25 -12.81 -25.18 -1.10
N VAL A 26 -13.23 -25.78 -2.20
CA VAL A 26 -12.34 -26.06 -3.34
C VAL A 26 -11.82 -24.78 -3.98
N LEU A 27 -12.68 -23.79 -4.16
CA LEU A 27 -12.28 -22.49 -4.68
C LEU A 27 -11.29 -21.79 -3.74
N GLU A 28 -11.55 -21.77 -2.44
CA GLU A 28 -10.66 -21.16 -1.44
C GLU A 28 -9.28 -21.83 -1.44
N ILE A 29 -9.25 -23.19 -1.40
CA ILE A 29 -7.97 -23.94 -1.45
C ILE A 29 -7.26 -23.69 -2.77
N GLY A 30 -7.99 -23.71 -3.90
CA GLY A 30 -7.43 -23.45 -5.21
C GLY A 30 -6.83 -22.07 -5.32
N THR A 31 -7.49 -21.05 -4.79
CA THR A 31 -7.00 -19.68 -4.75
C THR A 31 -5.73 -19.57 -3.89
N ARG A 32 -5.70 -20.21 -2.72
CA ARG A 32 -4.50 -20.21 -1.85
C ARG A 32 -3.31 -20.86 -2.54
N ILE A 33 -3.53 -22.03 -3.18
CA ILE A 33 -2.48 -22.71 -3.94
C ILE A 33 -2.01 -21.82 -5.10
N TRP A 34 -2.93 -21.23 -5.84
CA TRP A 34 -2.60 -20.34 -6.96
C TRP A 34 -1.75 -19.14 -6.50
N LEU A 35 -2.18 -18.45 -5.43
CA LEU A 35 -1.43 -17.31 -4.84
C LEU A 35 -0.04 -17.72 -4.32
N SER A 36 0.15 -18.99 -3.92
CA SER A 36 1.46 -19.48 -3.46
C SER A 36 2.43 -19.84 -4.60
N ILE A 37 1.91 -20.03 -5.81
CA ILE A 37 2.68 -20.45 -7.00
C ILE A 37 3.03 -19.26 -7.87
N ILE A 38 2.17 -18.23 -7.94
CA ILE A 38 2.44 -17.05 -8.75
C ILE A 38 3.65 -16.28 -8.21
N PRO A 39 4.50 -15.73 -9.10
CA PRO A 39 5.59 -14.88 -8.70
C PRO A 39 5.12 -13.75 -7.78
N GLU A 40 5.93 -13.41 -6.78
CA GLU A 40 5.60 -12.35 -5.82
C GLU A 40 5.27 -11.01 -6.51
N GLU A 41 5.89 -10.75 -7.65
CA GLU A 41 5.64 -9.58 -8.49
C GLU A 41 4.22 -9.54 -9.06
N GLU A 42 3.66 -10.69 -9.47
CA GLU A 42 2.29 -10.78 -9.98
C GLU A 42 1.25 -10.77 -8.87
N SER A 43 1.57 -11.35 -7.71
CA SER A 43 0.66 -11.34 -6.55
C SER A 43 0.40 -9.93 -6.02
N LEU A 44 1.28 -8.97 -6.31
CA LEU A 44 1.17 -7.58 -5.89
C LEU A 44 -0.10 -6.87 -6.37
N GLN A 45 -0.57 -7.16 -7.58
CA GLN A 45 -1.81 -6.55 -8.09
C GLN A 45 -3.07 -7.06 -7.36
N TYR A 46 -2.99 -8.24 -6.73
CA TYR A 46 -4.08 -8.81 -5.94
C TYR A 46 -3.98 -8.46 -4.44
N SER A 47 -2.87 -7.86 -4.03
CA SER A 47 -2.54 -7.58 -2.63
C SER A 47 -3.19 -6.31 -2.07
N ILE A 48 -4.13 -5.70 -2.79
CA ILE A 48 -5.02 -4.66 -2.24
C ILE A 48 -5.73 -5.20 -0.98
N TYR A 49 -5.89 -6.50 -0.88
CA TYR A 49 -6.49 -7.21 0.24
C TYR A 49 -5.48 -7.87 1.19
N SER A 50 -4.17 -7.63 1.06
CA SER A 50 -3.16 -8.24 1.93
C SER A 50 -3.12 -7.59 3.32
N TYR A 51 -4.27 -7.56 3.99
CA TYR A 51 -4.35 -7.40 5.45
C TYR A 51 -3.79 -8.64 6.20
N LEU A 52 -3.31 -9.63 5.47
CA LEU A 52 -3.04 -10.99 5.97
C LEU A 52 -1.69 -11.18 6.64
N SER A 53 -0.78 -10.21 6.57
CA SER A 53 0.49 -10.27 7.30
C SER A 53 0.85 -8.89 7.83
N PRO A 54 0.72 -8.65 9.13
CA PRO A 54 1.10 -7.38 9.76
C PRO A 54 2.54 -6.99 9.47
N ASP A 55 3.43 -7.97 9.35
CA ASP A 55 4.87 -7.76 9.16
C ASP A 55 5.23 -7.31 7.73
N ASN A 56 4.33 -7.46 6.77
CA ASN A 56 4.59 -7.12 5.37
C ASN A 56 3.60 -6.08 4.81
N GLN A 57 2.83 -5.42 5.67
CA GLN A 57 1.96 -4.32 5.24
C GLN A 57 2.78 -3.15 4.74
N ARG A 58 2.40 -2.63 3.56
CA ARG A 58 3.05 -1.44 2.98
C ARG A 58 2.91 -0.20 3.84
N TYR A 59 1.79 -0.08 4.53
CA TYR A 59 1.44 1.06 5.37
C TYR A 59 1.05 0.60 6.77
N VAL A 60 1.37 1.43 7.76
CA VAL A 60 0.96 1.27 9.14
C VAL A 60 0.19 2.50 9.61
N ARG A 61 -0.63 2.36 10.64
CA ARG A 61 -1.41 3.46 11.21
C ARG A 61 -0.49 4.53 11.77
N HIS A 62 -0.92 5.78 11.64
CA HIS A 62 -0.23 6.94 12.17
C HIS A 62 -1.19 7.83 12.96
N HIS A 63 -0.66 8.55 13.95
CA HIS A 63 -1.49 9.33 14.87
C HIS A 63 -2.18 10.54 14.21
N TYR A 64 -1.47 11.23 13.33
CA TYR A 64 -1.97 12.43 12.61
C TYR A 64 -2.38 12.14 11.17
N LEU A 65 -1.86 11.09 10.59
CA LEU A 65 -2.16 10.59 9.27
C LEU A 65 -2.97 9.31 9.41
N ASN A 66 -3.82 8.96 8.46
CA ASN A 66 -4.52 7.69 8.51
C ASN A 66 -3.53 6.53 8.55
N TYR A 67 -2.45 6.68 7.80
CA TYR A 67 -1.38 5.71 7.65
C TYR A 67 -0.10 6.42 7.17
N TYR A 68 1.03 5.75 7.30
CA TYR A 68 2.30 6.14 6.68
C TYR A 68 3.07 4.88 6.23
N PRO A 69 4.10 5.03 5.39
CA PRO A 69 4.86 3.88 4.91
C PRO A 69 5.52 3.12 6.06
N ASN A 70 5.30 1.80 6.08
CA ASN A 70 5.87 0.91 7.09
C ASN A 70 7.40 0.81 6.90
N PRO A 71 8.23 1.18 7.90
CA PRO A 71 9.69 1.07 7.79
C PRO A 71 10.22 -0.34 7.53
N HIS A 72 9.43 -1.36 7.82
CA HIS A 72 9.82 -2.76 7.64
C HIS A 72 9.25 -3.39 6.37
N PHE A 73 8.52 -2.61 5.57
CA PHE A 73 7.97 -3.13 4.32
C PHE A 73 9.08 -3.54 3.36
N LYS A 74 9.00 -4.81 2.91
CA LYS A 74 9.86 -5.34 1.86
C LYS A 74 9.09 -6.34 1.02
N ARG A 75 9.08 -6.12 -0.29
CA ARG A 75 8.48 -7.04 -1.24
C ARG A 75 9.32 -7.06 -2.52
N GLY A 76 10.06 -8.16 -2.71
CA GLY A 76 11.04 -8.25 -3.78
C GLY A 76 12.09 -7.13 -3.66
N LYS A 77 12.21 -6.33 -4.72
CA LYS A 77 13.09 -5.14 -4.74
C LYS A 77 12.40 -3.85 -4.30
N ALA A 78 11.08 -3.88 -4.07
CA ALA A 78 10.37 -2.76 -3.48
C ALA A 78 10.46 -2.82 -1.96
N HIS A 79 10.97 -1.76 -1.34
CA HIS A 79 11.13 -1.68 0.10
C HIS A 79 11.05 -0.23 0.60
N HIS A 80 10.83 -0.08 1.90
CA HIS A 80 11.03 1.17 2.60
C HIS A 80 12.29 1.05 3.46
N ASN A 81 12.98 2.16 3.64
CA ASN A 81 14.09 2.24 4.58
C ASN A 81 13.61 2.34 6.04
N SER A 82 14.54 2.36 6.99
CA SER A 82 14.25 2.45 8.41
C SER A 82 13.47 3.70 8.83
N LEU A 83 13.49 4.75 8.02
CA LEU A 83 12.73 5.98 8.21
C LEU A 83 11.34 5.95 7.53
N GLY A 84 11.00 4.87 6.82
CA GLY A 84 9.74 4.72 6.11
C GLY A 84 9.67 5.48 4.77
N TYR A 85 10.79 5.79 4.16
CA TYR A 85 10.85 6.33 2.79
C TYR A 85 11.09 5.21 1.79
N ARG A 86 10.57 5.36 0.58
CA ARG A 86 10.81 4.40 -0.51
C ARG A 86 12.18 4.63 -1.15
N ASN A 87 13.21 4.39 -0.38
CA ASN A 87 14.62 4.55 -0.71
C ASN A 87 15.45 3.44 -0.08
N ASP A 88 16.70 3.33 -0.50
CA ASP A 88 17.73 2.69 0.28
C ASP A 88 18.01 3.49 1.58
N GLU A 89 18.79 2.93 2.50
CA GLU A 89 19.12 3.61 3.73
C GLU A 89 19.94 4.87 3.45
N PHE A 90 19.57 5.95 4.13
CA PHE A 90 20.32 7.20 4.17
C PHE A 90 20.31 7.73 5.61
N PRO A 91 21.31 8.49 6.02
CA PRO A 91 21.34 9.05 7.36
C PRO A 91 20.26 10.14 7.52
N ARG A 92 19.56 10.12 8.66
CA ARG A 92 18.56 11.16 8.99
C ARG A 92 19.20 12.55 8.99
N GLU A 93 20.34 12.69 9.68
CA GLU A 93 21.15 13.90 9.64
C GLU A 93 21.82 14.00 8.28
N LYS A 94 21.60 15.12 7.58
CA LYS A 94 22.17 15.34 6.25
C LYS A 94 23.69 15.52 6.36
N PRO A 95 24.48 14.70 5.62
CA PRO A 95 25.93 14.88 5.59
C PRO A 95 26.33 16.24 5.00
N GLU A 96 27.45 16.78 5.44
CA GLU A 96 27.99 18.01 4.90
C GLU A 96 28.29 17.91 3.41
N GLY A 97 27.89 18.90 2.65
CA GLY A 97 28.06 18.95 1.19
C GLY A 97 27.06 18.11 0.38
N VAL A 98 26.10 17.45 1.03
CA VAL A 98 24.99 16.77 0.34
C VAL A 98 23.87 17.75 0.05
N PHE A 99 23.35 17.73 -1.18
CA PHE A 99 22.12 18.43 -1.58
C PHE A 99 20.97 17.44 -1.61
N ARG A 100 20.02 17.60 -0.70
CA ARG A 100 18.91 16.65 -0.50
C ARG A 100 17.61 17.19 -1.09
N ILE A 101 17.05 16.44 -2.02
CA ILE A 101 15.76 16.73 -2.66
C ILE A 101 14.72 15.77 -2.09
N ALA A 102 13.65 16.27 -1.48
CA ALA A 102 12.51 15.47 -1.08
C ALA A 102 11.38 15.61 -2.10
N VAL A 103 10.87 14.49 -2.59
CA VAL A 103 9.76 14.47 -3.56
C VAL A 103 8.53 13.93 -2.86
N LEU A 104 7.52 14.80 -2.68
CA LEU A 104 6.25 14.50 -2.03
C LEU A 104 5.17 14.26 -3.07
N GLY A 105 4.12 13.55 -2.65
CA GLY A 105 2.93 13.33 -3.48
C GLY A 105 2.24 12.02 -3.18
N GLY A 106 1.27 11.67 -4.01
CA GLY A 106 0.45 10.48 -3.89
C GLY A 106 1.07 9.21 -4.48
N SER A 107 0.21 8.34 -5.02
CA SER A 107 0.61 7.06 -5.61
C SER A 107 1.53 7.19 -6.83
N THR A 108 1.42 8.28 -7.59
CA THR A 108 2.29 8.56 -8.72
C THR A 108 3.71 8.82 -8.25
N THR A 109 3.89 9.64 -7.22
CA THR A 109 5.21 9.90 -6.62
C THR A 109 5.78 8.66 -5.95
N TYR A 110 4.96 7.92 -5.22
CA TYR A 110 5.35 6.63 -4.66
C TYR A 110 5.74 5.60 -5.73
N ASN A 111 5.26 5.71 -6.97
CA ASN A 111 5.38 4.72 -8.05
C ASN A 111 4.75 3.36 -7.67
N ILE A 112 3.45 3.36 -7.34
CA ILE A 112 2.77 2.18 -6.76
C ILE A 112 2.81 0.93 -7.64
N GLY A 113 2.88 1.08 -8.97
CA GLY A 113 2.98 -0.01 -9.95
C GLY A 113 4.41 -0.52 -10.22
N ILE A 114 5.43 0.08 -9.59
CA ILE A 114 6.83 -0.30 -9.78
C ILE A 114 7.30 -1.14 -8.60
N ASN A 115 7.77 -2.36 -8.86
CA ASN A 115 8.20 -3.33 -7.84
C ASN A 115 9.72 -3.32 -7.58
N ASP A 116 10.40 -2.28 -8.00
CA ASP A 116 11.85 -2.14 -7.92
C ASP A 116 12.17 -0.69 -7.56
N ASN A 117 12.87 -0.46 -6.44
CA ASN A 117 13.20 0.90 -6.00
C ASN A 117 14.11 1.62 -7.01
N ASP A 118 15.03 0.91 -7.66
CA ASP A 118 15.95 1.48 -8.67
C ASP A 118 15.24 2.00 -9.92
N LYS A 119 13.99 1.59 -10.13
CA LYS A 119 13.16 1.98 -11.28
C LYS A 119 12.14 3.06 -10.95
N THR A 120 12.06 3.53 -9.71
CA THR A 120 11.23 4.68 -9.38
C THR A 120 11.76 5.93 -10.08
N PHE A 121 10.87 6.88 -10.41
CA PHE A 121 11.34 8.08 -11.10
C PHE A 121 12.29 8.91 -10.23
N THR A 122 12.16 8.85 -8.92
CA THR A 122 13.06 9.52 -7.96
C THR A 122 14.46 8.91 -7.99
N ALA A 123 14.59 7.59 -8.02
CA ALA A 123 15.89 6.91 -8.17
C ALA A 123 16.51 7.18 -9.55
N VAL A 124 15.67 7.20 -10.60
CA VAL A 124 16.12 7.58 -11.94
C VAL A 124 16.59 9.04 -11.97
N MET A 125 15.85 9.95 -11.34
CA MET A 125 16.21 11.37 -11.24
C MET A 125 17.55 11.54 -10.52
N GLU A 126 17.75 10.88 -9.39
CA GLU A 126 19.02 10.91 -8.66
C GLU A 126 20.20 10.45 -9.54
N ARG A 127 20.03 9.32 -10.19
CA ARG A 127 21.04 8.76 -11.13
C ARG A 127 21.36 9.71 -12.26
N GLU A 128 20.34 10.26 -12.92
CA GLU A 128 20.54 11.22 -14.01
C GLU A 128 21.24 12.50 -13.54
N LEU A 129 20.88 13.03 -12.37
CA LEU A 129 21.55 14.19 -11.78
C LEU A 129 23.01 13.91 -11.50
N ARG A 130 23.35 12.75 -10.99
CA ARG A 130 24.73 12.35 -10.71
C ARG A 130 25.52 12.08 -12.00
N ASP A 131 25.03 11.19 -12.83
CA ASP A 131 25.79 10.62 -13.94
C ASP A 131 25.88 11.57 -15.14
N LYS A 132 24.79 12.28 -15.44
CA LYS A 132 24.66 13.11 -16.64
C LYS A 132 24.94 14.58 -16.36
N TYR A 133 24.51 15.08 -15.22
CA TYR A 133 24.64 16.50 -14.87
C TYR A 133 25.77 16.80 -13.90
N GLY A 134 26.45 15.78 -13.37
CA GLY A 134 27.66 15.93 -12.55
C GLY A 134 27.40 16.34 -11.10
N TYR A 135 26.17 16.27 -10.60
CA TYR A 135 25.83 16.56 -9.20
C TYR A 135 26.11 15.35 -8.31
N ALA A 136 27.39 15.06 -8.08
CA ALA A 136 27.81 13.82 -7.40
C ALA A 136 27.21 13.63 -6.00
N ASN A 137 26.95 14.71 -5.27
CA ASN A 137 26.49 14.69 -3.88
C ASN A 137 24.98 14.98 -3.75
N VAL A 138 24.17 14.69 -4.77
CA VAL A 138 22.71 14.82 -4.69
C VAL A 138 22.11 13.56 -4.10
N GLU A 139 21.13 13.72 -3.21
CA GLU A 139 20.23 12.66 -2.74
C GLU A 139 18.80 13.00 -3.13
N VAL A 140 18.05 12.04 -3.64
CA VAL A 140 16.62 12.21 -3.98
C VAL A 140 15.78 11.25 -3.18
N ILE A 141 14.98 11.80 -2.28
CA ILE A 141 14.16 11.03 -1.34
C ILE A 141 12.73 10.92 -1.86
N ASN A 142 12.28 9.69 -2.05
CA ASN A 142 10.88 9.41 -2.37
C ASN A 142 10.02 9.45 -1.10
N ALA A 143 9.42 10.59 -0.84
CA ALA A 143 8.50 10.82 0.27
C ALA A 143 7.01 10.69 -0.15
N GLY A 144 6.76 10.12 -1.35
CA GLY A 144 5.41 9.86 -1.84
C GLY A 144 4.70 8.78 -1.03
N VAL A 145 3.38 8.92 -0.86
CA VAL A 145 2.54 7.95 -0.17
C VAL A 145 1.25 7.72 -0.96
N GLY A 146 0.99 6.47 -1.34
CA GLY A 146 -0.19 6.16 -2.12
C GLY A 146 -1.49 6.60 -1.42
N GLY A 147 -2.33 7.33 -2.13
CA GLY A 147 -3.61 7.81 -1.61
C GLY A 147 -3.57 9.16 -0.87
N TYR A 148 -2.40 9.72 -0.57
CA TYR A 148 -2.32 11.06 0.02
C TYR A 148 -2.84 12.11 -0.97
N ASN A 149 -3.49 13.13 -0.43
CA ASN A 149 -3.81 14.39 -1.07
C ASN A 149 -2.93 15.50 -0.49
N SER A 150 -3.12 16.74 -0.91
CA SER A 150 -2.33 17.89 -0.45
C SER A 150 -2.34 18.06 1.08
N TRP A 151 -3.42 17.72 1.78
CA TRP A 151 -3.51 17.78 3.24
C TRP A 151 -2.59 16.77 3.92
N GLU A 152 -2.68 15.51 3.54
CA GLU A 152 -1.80 14.49 4.10
C GLU A 152 -0.35 14.74 3.71
N THR A 153 -0.11 15.22 2.49
CA THR A 153 1.22 15.60 2.01
C THR A 153 1.81 16.76 2.83
N LEU A 154 1.02 17.78 3.17
CA LEU A 154 1.45 18.88 4.04
C LEU A 154 1.80 18.36 5.45
N ILE A 155 0.93 17.52 6.04
CA ILE A 155 1.20 16.92 7.35
C ILE A 155 2.45 16.05 7.31
N ASN A 156 2.65 15.27 6.24
CA ASN A 156 3.84 14.45 6.03
C ASN A 156 5.11 15.32 5.90
N LEU A 157 5.02 16.46 5.21
CA LEU A 157 6.10 17.44 5.14
C LEU A 157 6.50 17.91 6.53
N GLU A 158 5.54 18.46 7.29
CA GLU A 158 5.77 19.10 8.59
C GLU A 158 6.32 18.13 9.66
N PHE A 159 5.80 16.90 9.72
CA PHE A 159 6.11 15.98 10.82
C PHE A 159 7.13 14.89 10.47
N ARG A 160 7.58 14.81 9.22
CA ARG A 160 8.53 13.77 8.80
C ARG A 160 9.60 14.28 7.86
N VAL A 161 9.18 14.99 6.78
CA VAL A 161 10.12 15.33 5.71
C VAL A 161 11.06 16.46 6.13
N LEU A 162 10.61 17.43 6.91
CA LEU A 162 11.49 18.50 7.43
C LEU A 162 12.56 17.95 8.38
N ASP A 163 12.30 16.84 9.05
CA ASP A 163 13.24 16.18 9.95
C ASP A 163 14.50 15.61 9.26
N ILE A 164 14.47 15.45 7.95
CA ILE A 164 15.62 14.98 7.15
C ILE A 164 16.37 16.13 6.48
N ASP A 165 16.05 17.38 6.82
CA ASP A 165 16.72 18.61 6.34
C ASP A 165 16.85 18.67 4.80
N PRO A 166 15.74 18.67 4.02
CA PRO A 166 15.79 18.81 2.57
C PRO A 166 16.18 20.23 2.15
N ASP A 167 17.04 20.37 1.13
CA ASP A 167 17.36 21.66 0.49
C ASP A 167 16.31 22.06 -0.53
N LEU A 168 15.64 21.09 -1.12
CA LEU A 168 14.58 21.28 -2.10
C LEU A 168 13.42 20.31 -1.84
N VAL A 169 12.21 20.84 -1.87
CA VAL A 169 10.98 20.03 -1.83
C VAL A 169 10.30 20.15 -3.18
N ILE A 170 9.98 19.01 -3.78
CA ILE A 170 9.18 18.90 -5.00
C ILE A 170 7.85 18.25 -4.64
N GLU A 171 6.75 18.92 -4.88
CA GLU A 171 5.41 18.37 -4.70
C GLU A 171 4.80 18.01 -6.06
N TYR A 172 4.31 16.76 -6.17
CA TYR A 172 3.62 16.25 -7.35
C TYR A 172 2.30 15.61 -6.94
N GLU A 173 1.27 16.43 -6.87
CA GLU A 173 -0.08 16.11 -6.40
C GLU A 173 -1.17 16.57 -7.40
N GLY A 174 -2.44 16.36 -7.03
CA GLY A 174 -3.62 16.87 -7.71
C GLY A 174 -4.73 15.85 -7.89
N THR A 175 -4.44 14.64 -8.36
CA THR A 175 -5.48 13.63 -8.65
C THR A 175 -6.29 13.26 -7.40
N ASN A 176 -5.63 13.08 -6.27
CA ASN A 176 -6.28 12.70 -5.04
C ASN A 176 -7.09 13.85 -4.41
N ASP A 177 -6.72 15.08 -4.65
CA ASP A 177 -7.48 16.27 -4.25
C ASP A 177 -8.81 16.36 -5.00
N VAL A 178 -8.79 16.01 -6.30
CA VAL A 178 -10.01 15.95 -7.11
C VAL A 178 -10.93 14.82 -6.60
N HIS A 179 -10.39 13.67 -6.21
CA HIS A 179 -11.18 12.56 -5.67
C HIS A 179 -11.96 12.94 -4.41
N ALA A 180 -11.45 13.83 -3.58
CA ALA A 180 -12.17 14.32 -2.41
C ALA A 180 -13.50 15.02 -2.77
N ARG A 181 -13.65 15.48 -4.02
CA ARG A 181 -14.86 16.12 -4.54
C ARG A 181 -15.93 15.13 -5.01
N PHE A 182 -15.56 13.85 -5.18
CA PHE A 182 -16.46 12.78 -5.65
C PHE A 182 -17.02 11.93 -4.51
N VAL A 183 -16.82 12.33 -3.26
CA VAL A 183 -17.41 11.64 -2.11
C VAL A 183 -18.93 11.87 -2.08
N ASP A 184 -19.63 10.97 -1.39
CA ASP A 184 -21.06 11.17 -1.09
C ASP A 184 -21.28 12.59 -0.54
N PRO A 185 -22.26 13.36 -1.07
CA PRO A 185 -22.54 14.72 -0.61
C PRO A 185 -22.73 14.83 0.92
N ALA A 186 -23.27 13.79 1.56
CA ALA A 186 -23.44 13.73 3.01
C ALA A 186 -22.11 13.59 3.76
N SER A 187 -21.08 13.10 3.09
CA SER A 187 -19.72 12.92 3.64
C SER A 187 -18.76 14.03 3.25
N TYR A 188 -19.18 14.91 2.31
CA TYR A 188 -18.32 16.01 1.88
C TYR A 188 -18.05 16.99 3.02
N LYS A 189 -16.79 17.38 3.14
CA LYS A 189 -16.32 18.45 4.02
C LYS A 189 -15.30 19.29 3.27
N SER A 190 -15.34 20.61 3.51
CA SER A 190 -14.47 21.57 2.83
C SER A 190 -12.97 21.38 3.14
N ASP A 191 -12.66 20.70 4.23
CA ASP A 191 -11.32 20.31 4.66
C ASP A 191 -10.89 18.91 4.16
N ASP A 192 -11.64 18.32 3.22
CA ASP A 192 -11.43 17.00 2.62
C ASP A 192 -11.45 15.82 3.62
N SER A 193 -11.71 16.06 4.91
CA SER A 193 -11.71 14.99 5.94
C SER A 193 -12.82 13.96 5.71
N GLY A 194 -13.87 14.30 4.99
CA GLY A 194 -14.96 13.40 4.62
C GLY A 194 -14.52 12.23 3.73
N ARG A 195 -13.47 12.40 2.94
CA ARG A 195 -12.87 11.37 2.10
C ARG A 195 -12.40 10.14 2.90
N ARG A 196 -11.91 10.34 4.09
CA ARG A 196 -11.37 9.26 4.94
C ARG A 196 -12.37 8.17 5.26
N LYS A 197 -13.67 8.52 5.36
CA LYS A 197 -14.75 7.55 5.62
C LYS A 197 -14.99 6.57 4.47
N GLN A 198 -14.61 6.92 3.25
CA GLN A 198 -14.76 6.02 2.08
C GLN A 198 -13.66 4.98 1.99
N TRP A 199 -12.52 5.23 2.64
CA TRP A 199 -11.38 4.34 2.63
C TRP A 199 -11.29 3.43 3.86
N ASP A 200 -12.16 3.63 4.84
CA ASP A 200 -12.39 2.63 5.88
C ASP A 200 -13.29 1.54 5.29
N PRO A 201 -12.74 0.41 4.81
CA PRO A 201 -13.59 -0.69 4.40
C PRO A 201 -14.42 -1.08 5.63
N PRO A 202 -15.72 -1.35 5.45
CA PRO A 202 -16.50 -1.89 6.55
C PRO A 202 -15.79 -3.14 7.05
N PRO A 203 -15.63 -3.32 8.37
CA PRO A 203 -15.05 -4.52 8.92
C PRO A 203 -15.94 -5.70 8.47
N VAL A 204 -15.43 -6.52 7.59
CA VAL A 204 -16.07 -7.75 7.17
C VAL A 204 -15.22 -8.89 7.70
N PRO A 205 -15.43 -9.27 8.98
CA PRO A 205 -14.58 -10.22 9.70
C PRO A 205 -14.42 -11.55 8.98
N ILE A 206 -15.41 -11.94 8.20
CA ILE A 206 -15.38 -13.20 7.43
C ILE A 206 -14.46 -13.10 6.21
N LEU A 207 -14.34 -11.94 5.59
CA LEU A 207 -13.48 -11.73 4.42
C LEU A 207 -12.04 -11.39 4.80
N GLU A 208 -11.79 -10.91 6.00
CA GLU A 208 -10.43 -10.66 6.52
C GLU A 208 -9.61 -11.93 6.68
N HIS A 209 -10.27 -13.09 6.77
CA HIS A 209 -9.68 -14.42 6.91
C HIS A 209 -9.74 -15.25 5.62
N SER A 210 -10.33 -14.71 4.57
CA SER A 210 -10.37 -15.32 3.23
C SER A 210 -9.13 -14.91 2.42
N ALA A 211 -8.58 -15.83 1.66
CA ALA A 211 -7.35 -15.64 0.90
C ALA A 211 -7.52 -14.68 -0.28
#